data_f7604fc37d6ef07bb76148082bb77e7a
#
_entry.id   f7604fc37d6ef07bb76148082bb77e7a
#
_cell.length_a   1.000
_cell.length_b   1.000
_cell.length_c   1.000
_cell.angle_alpha   90.00
_cell.angle_beta   90.00
_cell.angle_gamma   90.00
#
_symmetry.space_group_name_H-M   'P 1'
#
loop_
_entity.id
_entity.type
_entity.pdbx_description
1 polymer ?
#
loop_
_entity_poly.entity_id
_entity_poly.type
_entity_poly.pdbx_seq_one_letter_code
_entity_poly.pdbx_strand_id
1 'polypeptide(L)'
;MKIISHRGNIRGPILEKENRPSYIDCAIGNGYDVEIDVRLIDGQLWLGHDEPQYKVEHSWLQPRKEYLWIHCKDLAAAQECCEYQSFCHTSDPYTYTTTGKVWLHDLSMKVNDAIIPLIDDPIIHLAQKPYAICTDYPYLLN
;
A
#
# COMPACT_ATOMS: atom_id res chain seq x y z
N MET A 1 6.56 2.62 14.96
CA MET A 1 6.11 1.71 13.89
C MET A 1 4.96 2.38 13.16
N LYS A 2 4.99 2.42 11.83
CA LYS A 2 3.86 2.91 11.03
C LYS A 2 2.81 1.82 10.85
N ILE A 3 1.57 2.24 10.67
CA ILE A 3 0.45 1.34 10.35
C ILE A 3 -0.08 1.74 8.97
N ILE A 4 -0.12 0.79 8.06
CA ILE A 4 -0.57 0.99 6.68
C ILE A 4 -1.89 0.25 6.49
N SER A 5 -2.93 0.97 6.14
CA SER A 5 -4.22 0.42 5.73
C SER A 5 -4.07 -0.17 4.32
N HIS A 6 -4.39 -1.44 4.15
CA HIS A 6 -4.42 -2.09 2.84
C HIS A 6 -5.66 -1.63 2.07
N ARG A 7 -5.46 -0.93 0.96
CA ARG A 7 -6.51 -0.43 0.05
C ARG A 7 -7.58 0.45 0.72
N GLY A 8 -7.28 1.07 1.89
CA GLY A 8 -8.23 1.88 2.64
C GLY A 8 -9.04 1.13 3.69
N ASN A 9 -8.85 -0.19 3.85
CA ASN A 9 -9.55 -1.01 4.84
C ASN A 9 -9.13 -0.62 6.27
N ILE A 10 -10.08 -0.56 7.19
CA ILE A 10 -9.83 -0.19 8.60
C ILE A 10 -10.25 -1.32 9.54
N ARG A 11 -11.41 -1.90 9.34
CA ARG A 11 -12.00 -2.93 10.20
C ARG A 11 -12.28 -4.23 9.45
N GLY A 12 -11.45 -4.54 8.47
CA GLY A 12 -11.57 -5.69 7.59
C GLY A 12 -11.85 -5.28 6.15
N PRO A 13 -11.72 -6.24 5.21
CA PRO A 13 -11.88 -5.96 3.79
C PRO A 13 -13.33 -5.65 3.43
N ILE A 14 -13.53 -4.58 2.68
CA ILE A 14 -14.79 -4.22 2.03
C ILE A 14 -14.50 -4.06 0.54
N LEU A 15 -14.58 -5.17 -0.20
CA LEU A 15 -14.11 -5.27 -1.58
C LEU A 15 -14.67 -4.17 -2.51
N GLU A 16 -15.95 -3.82 -2.36
CA GLU A 16 -16.59 -2.78 -3.17
C GLU A 16 -16.14 -1.35 -2.84
N LYS A 17 -15.38 -1.17 -1.75
CA LYS A 17 -14.84 0.14 -1.34
C LYS A 17 -13.33 0.25 -1.52
N GLU A 18 -12.63 -0.87 -1.64
CA GLU A 18 -11.18 -0.89 -1.79
C GLU A 18 -10.71 0.02 -2.94
N ASN A 19 -9.61 0.73 -2.70
CA ASN A 19 -9.04 1.69 -3.67
C ASN A 19 -9.95 2.88 -4.05
N ARG A 20 -11.12 3.04 -3.44
CA ARG A 20 -11.96 4.21 -3.69
C ARG A 20 -11.31 5.45 -3.07
N PRO A 21 -11.17 6.57 -3.80
CA PRO A 21 -10.51 7.77 -3.26
C PRO A 21 -11.06 8.25 -1.91
N SER A 22 -12.39 8.26 -1.73
CA SER A 22 -13.00 8.65 -0.46
C SER A 22 -12.71 7.68 0.69
N TYR A 23 -12.54 6.39 0.37
CA TYR A 23 -12.21 5.36 1.36
C TYR A 23 -10.76 5.47 1.83
N ILE A 24 -9.86 5.77 0.90
CA ILE A 24 -8.46 6.09 1.17
C ILE A 24 -8.35 7.33 2.07
N ASP A 25 -9.09 8.40 1.73
CA ASP A 25 -9.10 9.63 2.53
C ASP A 25 -9.62 9.39 3.95
N CYS A 26 -10.60 8.49 4.11
CA CYS A 26 -11.09 8.10 5.42
C CYS A 26 -9.99 7.40 6.25
N ALA A 27 -9.22 6.50 5.66
CA ALA A 27 -8.11 5.83 6.36
C ALA A 27 -7.01 6.83 6.75
N ILE A 28 -6.64 7.74 5.86
CA ILE A 28 -5.67 8.82 6.16
C ILE A 28 -6.19 9.69 7.31
N GLY A 29 -7.47 10.07 7.29
CA GLY A 29 -8.12 10.86 8.34
C GLY A 29 -8.15 10.16 9.70
N ASN A 30 -8.05 8.82 9.73
CA ASN A 30 -7.91 8.02 10.94
C ASN A 30 -6.45 7.84 11.39
N GLY A 31 -5.49 8.46 10.70
CA GLY A 31 -4.08 8.46 11.09
C GLY A 31 -3.26 7.30 10.52
N TYR A 32 -3.76 6.60 9.52
CA TYR A 32 -3.04 5.52 8.84
C TYR A 32 -2.37 6.02 7.55
N ASP A 33 -1.22 5.45 7.23
CA ASP A 33 -0.76 5.42 5.85
C ASP A 33 -1.66 4.45 5.05
N VAL A 34 -1.65 4.51 3.74
CA VAL A 34 -2.51 3.65 2.90
C VAL A 34 -1.72 3.06 1.74
N GLU A 35 -1.79 1.75 1.58
CA GLU A 35 -1.37 1.08 0.36
C GLU A 35 -2.49 1.16 -0.67
N ILE A 36 -2.14 1.49 -1.91
CA ILE A 36 -3.08 1.63 -3.03
C ILE A 36 -2.54 0.94 -4.27
N ASP A 37 -3.43 0.39 -5.09
CA ASP A 37 -3.08 -0.22 -6.37
C ASP A 37 -3.25 0.79 -7.50
N VAL A 38 -2.18 1.05 -8.27
CA VAL A 38 -2.16 2.03 -9.35
C VAL A 38 -1.81 1.38 -10.68
N ARG A 39 -2.55 1.77 -11.72
CA ARG A 39 -2.35 1.41 -13.12
C ARG A 39 -2.22 2.66 -13.97
N LEU A 40 -1.43 2.58 -15.03
CA LEU A 40 -1.37 3.63 -16.05
C LEU A 40 -1.81 3.04 -17.39
N ILE A 41 -2.95 3.51 -17.90
CA ILE A 41 -3.55 3.01 -19.13
C ILE A 41 -3.81 4.21 -20.05
N ASP A 42 -3.22 4.17 -21.25
CA ASP A 42 -3.34 5.25 -22.23
C ASP A 42 -3.06 6.65 -21.64
N GLY A 43 -2.01 6.73 -20.81
CA GLY A 43 -1.59 7.98 -20.17
C GLY A 43 -2.46 8.44 -19.01
N GLN A 44 -3.47 7.67 -18.60
CA GLN A 44 -4.37 7.95 -17.48
C GLN A 44 -4.07 7.05 -16.27
N LEU A 45 -3.90 7.65 -15.10
CA LEU A 45 -3.78 6.93 -13.84
C LEU A 45 -5.15 6.41 -13.37
N TRP A 46 -5.14 5.16 -12.89
CA TRP A 46 -6.30 4.47 -12.35
C TRP A 46 -5.95 3.77 -11.05
N LEU A 47 -6.87 3.79 -10.09
CA LEU A 47 -6.83 2.93 -8.92
C LEU A 47 -7.62 1.65 -9.17
N GLY A 48 -7.13 0.51 -8.67
CA GLY A 48 -7.80 -0.78 -8.75
C GLY A 48 -6.83 -1.96 -8.76
N HIS A 49 -7.13 -2.99 -7.96
CA HIS A 49 -6.27 -4.17 -7.82
C HIS A 49 -6.31 -5.09 -9.05
N ASP A 50 -7.49 -5.55 -9.45
CA ASP A 50 -7.65 -6.51 -10.55
C ASP A 50 -7.87 -5.80 -11.89
N GLU A 51 -8.52 -4.65 -11.86
CA GLU A 51 -8.89 -3.85 -13.03
C GLU A 51 -8.88 -2.35 -12.70
N PRO A 52 -8.81 -1.45 -13.69
CA PRO A 52 -8.95 -0.02 -13.46
C PRO A 52 -10.38 0.30 -13.01
N GLN A 53 -10.51 0.93 -11.84
CA GLN A 53 -11.82 1.25 -11.24
C GLN A 53 -12.05 2.75 -11.09
N TYR A 54 -11.05 3.50 -10.59
CA TYR A 54 -11.20 4.92 -10.28
C TYR A 54 -10.11 5.73 -10.95
N LYS A 55 -10.49 6.66 -11.80
CA LYS A 55 -9.57 7.65 -12.37
C LYS A 55 -9.01 8.55 -11.28
N VAL A 56 -7.71 8.79 -11.31
CA VAL A 56 -7.07 9.80 -10.48
C VAL A 56 -6.03 10.56 -11.29
N GLU A 57 -5.73 11.76 -10.83
CA GLU A 57 -4.71 12.63 -11.42
C GLU A 57 -3.54 12.78 -10.45
N HIS A 58 -2.39 13.25 -10.94
CA HIS A 58 -1.26 13.61 -10.06
C HIS A 58 -1.67 14.66 -9.01
N SER A 59 -2.60 15.55 -9.34
CA SER A 59 -3.14 16.54 -8.40
C SER A 59 -3.89 15.90 -7.22
N TRP A 60 -4.37 14.65 -7.36
CA TRP A 60 -4.93 13.89 -6.25
C TRP A 60 -3.84 13.18 -5.45
N LEU A 61 -2.81 12.63 -6.11
CA LEU A 61 -1.70 11.92 -5.47
C LEU A 61 -0.79 12.86 -4.66
N GLN A 62 -0.42 14.01 -5.23
CA GLN A 62 0.58 14.92 -4.67
C GLN A 62 0.31 15.36 -3.21
N PRO A 63 -0.90 15.81 -2.84
CA PRO A 63 -1.18 16.20 -1.45
C PRO A 63 -1.13 15.03 -0.45
N ARG A 64 -1.21 13.78 -0.95
CA ARG A 64 -1.27 12.55 -0.16
C ARG A 64 0.03 11.77 -0.16
N LYS A 65 1.04 12.22 -0.88
CA LYS A 65 2.27 11.46 -1.19
C LYS A 65 2.99 10.89 0.03
N GLU A 66 2.90 11.55 1.17
CA GLU A 66 3.57 11.11 2.40
C GLU A 66 2.82 9.99 3.13
N TYR A 67 1.55 9.80 2.79
CA TYR A 67 0.69 8.77 3.37
C TYR A 67 0.49 7.57 2.46
N LEU A 68 0.80 7.70 1.16
CA LEU A 68 0.52 6.66 0.17
C LEU A 68 1.73 5.76 -0.06
N TRP A 69 1.47 4.46 -0.11
CA TRP A 69 2.39 3.42 -0.56
C TRP A 69 1.80 2.82 -1.83
N ILE A 70 2.38 3.16 -2.97
CA ILE A 70 1.80 2.86 -4.28
C ILE A 70 2.32 1.53 -4.80
N HIS A 71 1.43 0.55 -4.85
CA HIS A 71 1.67 -0.71 -5.53
C HIS A 71 1.36 -0.53 -7.02
N CYS A 72 2.41 -0.44 -7.85
CA CYS A 72 2.26 -0.29 -9.28
C CYS A 72 1.94 -1.64 -9.92
N LYS A 73 0.79 -1.72 -10.58
CA LYS A 73 0.28 -2.97 -11.16
C LYS A 73 0.78 -3.23 -12.59
N ASP A 74 1.41 -2.24 -13.21
CA ASP A 74 2.05 -2.35 -14.51
C ASP A 74 3.34 -1.51 -14.59
N LEU A 75 4.16 -1.78 -15.59
CA LEU A 75 5.44 -1.09 -15.77
C LEU A 75 5.24 0.42 -16.00
N ALA A 76 4.21 0.80 -16.75
CA ALA A 76 3.93 2.19 -17.05
C ALA A 76 3.61 2.96 -15.75
N ALA A 77 2.81 2.38 -14.84
CA ALA A 77 2.54 2.97 -13.52
C ALA A 77 3.83 3.09 -12.69
N ALA A 78 4.69 2.08 -12.72
CA ALA A 78 5.97 2.12 -12.01
C ALA A 78 6.87 3.27 -12.47
N GLN A 79 6.94 3.50 -13.77
CA GLN A 79 7.70 4.60 -14.35
C GLN A 79 7.07 5.97 -14.01
N GLU A 80 5.75 6.06 -14.09
CA GLU A 80 5.01 7.29 -13.79
C GLU A 80 5.06 7.68 -12.30
N CYS A 81 5.05 6.68 -11.42
CA CYS A 81 4.98 6.87 -9.96
C CYS A 81 6.34 6.78 -9.26
N CYS A 82 7.46 6.80 -9.98
CA CYS A 82 8.81 6.62 -9.40
C CYS A 82 9.22 7.71 -8.41
N GLU A 83 8.61 8.88 -8.44
CA GLU A 83 8.85 9.98 -7.49
C GLU A 83 7.99 9.91 -6.23
N TYR A 84 7.04 8.97 -6.17
CA TYR A 84 6.25 8.66 -4.99
C TYR A 84 6.86 7.48 -4.23
N GLN A 85 6.39 7.22 -3.02
CA GLN A 85 6.67 5.96 -2.33
C GLN A 85 5.96 4.83 -3.09
N SER A 86 6.68 4.09 -3.90
CA SER A 86 6.10 3.08 -4.78
C SER A 86 6.95 1.81 -4.88
N PHE A 87 6.32 0.73 -5.31
CA PHE A 87 6.94 -0.56 -5.52
C PHE A 87 6.14 -1.38 -6.54
N CYS A 88 6.82 -2.36 -7.15
CA CYS A 88 6.20 -3.40 -7.97
C CYS A 88 6.46 -4.75 -7.33
N HIS A 89 5.45 -5.62 -7.32
CA HIS A 89 5.60 -6.97 -6.80
C HIS A 89 4.66 -7.93 -7.51
N THR A 90 5.14 -9.11 -7.84
CA THR A 90 4.33 -10.22 -8.36
C THR A 90 4.50 -11.49 -7.52
N SER A 91 5.70 -12.05 -7.45
CA SER A 91 5.96 -13.34 -6.81
C SER A 91 7.28 -13.42 -6.05
N ASP A 92 8.07 -12.35 -6.02
CA ASP A 92 9.34 -12.33 -5.30
C ASP A 92 9.12 -12.36 -3.78
N PRO A 93 10.07 -12.93 -2.99
CA PRO A 93 9.95 -12.97 -1.53
C PRO A 93 10.00 -11.59 -0.89
N TYR A 94 10.56 -10.59 -1.57
CA TYR A 94 10.61 -9.18 -1.16
C TYR A 94 10.72 -8.27 -2.38
N THR A 95 10.47 -6.98 -2.17
CA THR A 95 10.77 -5.93 -3.15
C THR A 95 11.29 -4.69 -2.43
N TYR A 96 12.02 -3.84 -3.16
CA TYR A 96 12.39 -2.52 -2.68
C TYR A 96 11.37 -1.49 -3.10
N THR A 97 11.03 -0.59 -2.18
CA THR A 97 10.30 0.62 -2.53
C THR A 97 11.26 1.69 -3.05
N THR A 98 10.74 2.67 -3.75
CA THR A 98 11.51 3.84 -4.25
C THR A 98 12.19 4.63 -3.12
N THR A 99 11.71 4.50 -1.89
CA THR A 99 12.28 5.13 -0.69
C THR A 99 13.28 4.24 0.05
N GLY A 100 13.65 3.09 -0.53
CA GLY A 100 14.66 2.18 0.02
C GLY A 100 14.17 1.30 1.15
N LYS A 101 12.85 1.22 1.41
CA LYS A 101 12.28 0.26 2.37
C LYS A 101 12.07 -1.09 1.69
N VAL A 102 12.28 -2.16 2.45
CA VAL A 102 11.97 -3.50 2.00
C VAL A 102 10.49 -3.79 2.28
N TRP A 103 9.74 -4.17 1.25
CA TRP A 103 8.41 -4.75 1.38
C TRP A 103 8.57 -6.26 1.41
N LEU A 104 8.36 -6.88 2.57
CA LEU A 104 8.76 -8.26 2.84
C LEU A 104 7.58 -9.21 2.78
N HIS A 105 7.50 -10.03 1.73
CA HIS A 105 6.44 -11.02 1.54
C HIS A 105 6.73 -12.35 2.24
N ASP A 106 7.99 -12.80 2.23
CA ASP A 106 8.38 -14.04 2.88
C ASP A 106 8.80 -13.79 4.34
N LEU A 107 7.91 -14.11 5.27
CA LEU A 107 8.13 -13.92 6.71
C LEU A 107 9.17 -14.87 7.32
N SER A 108 9.65 -15.87 6.59
CA SER A 108 10.77 -16.70 7.02
C SER A 108 12.10 -15.93 6.98
N MET A 109 12.18 -14.89 6.17
CA MET A 109 13.32 -13.98 6.12
C MET A 109 13.28 -13.02 7.29
N LYS A 110 14.43 -12.78 7.93
CA LYS A 110 14.56 -11.84 9.04
C LYS A 110 15.16 -10.54 8.53
N VAL A 111 14.33 -9.54 8.33
CA VAL A 111 14.73 -8.21 7.86
C VAL A 111 14.17 -7.17 8.83
N ASN A 112 15.06 -6.54 9.60
CA ASN A 112 14.65 -5.43 10.45
C ASN A 112 14.32 -4.19 9.60
N ASP A 113 13.44 -3.36 10.14
CA ASP A 113 13.02 -2.10 9.48
C ASP A 113 12.33 -2.30 8.12
N ALA A 114 11.73 -3.49 7.91
CA ALA A 114 10.93 -3.81 6.74
C ALA A 114 9.46 -3.40 6.92
N ILE A 115 8.75 -3.23 5.80
CA ILE A 115 7.29 -3.18 5.75
C ILE A 115 6.80 -4.61 5.62
N ILE A 116 5.92 -5.05 6.52
CA ILE A 116 5.45 -6.43 6.58
C ILE A 116 3.94 -6.46 6.28
N PRO A 117 3.51 -7.07 5.18
CA PRO A 117 2.10 -7.26 4.90
C PRO A 117 1.54 -8.42 5.75
N LEU A 118 0.74 -8.08 6.74
CA LEU A 118 -0.06 -8.98 7.56
C LEU A 118 -1.53 -8.70 7.27
N ILE A 119 -1.96 -9.06 6.07
CA ILE A 119 -3.22 -8.59 5.50
C ILE A 119 -4.40 -9.02 6.36
N ASP A 120 -4.51 -10.31 6.66
CA ASP A 120 -5.67 -10.91 7.33
C ASP A 120 -5.56 -10.91 8.86
N ASP A 121 -4.35 -10.94 9.41
CA ASP A 121 -4.11 -10.99 10.86
C ASP A 121 -2.85 -10.22 11.25
N PRO A 122 -2.99 -8.99 11.74
CA PRO A 122 -1.85 -8.18 12.16
C PRO A 122 -1.34 -8.53 13.55
N ILE A 123 -2.05 -9.39 14.31
CA ILE A 123 -1.69 -9.72 15.69
C ILE A 123 -0.93 -11.05 15.73
N ILE A 124 0.19 -11.10 15.04
CA ILE A 124 1.11 -12.24 15.12
C ILE A 124 2.43 -11.81 15.77
N HIS A 125 3.06 -12.77 16.42
CA HIS A 125 4.38 -12.52 16.99
C HIS A 125 5.43 -12.49 15.88
N LEU A 126 6.06 -11.33 15.68
CA LEU A 126 7.16 -11.16 14.74
C LEU A 126 8.51 -11.31 15.46
N ALA A 127 9.40 -12.07 14.84
CA ALA A 127 10.77 -12.23 15.34
C ALA A 127 11.65 -10.99 15.09
N GLN A 128 11.23 -10.12 14.16
CA GLN A 128 11.91 -8.88 13.79
C GLN A 128 11.07 -7.65 14.14
N LYS A 129 11.73 -6.51 14.27
CA LYS A 129 11.08 -5.22 14.50
C LYS A 129 10.72 -4.59 13.15
N PRO A 130 9.45 -4.46 12.78
CA PRO A 130 9.05 -3.86 11.51
C PRO A 130 9.14 -2.33 11.53
N TYR A 131 9.39 -1.75 10.36
CA TYR A 131 9.17 -0.33 10.10
C TYR A 131 7.67 -0.03 10.08
N ALA A 132 6.92 -0.85 9.34
CA ALA A 132 5.47 -0.73 9.21
C ALA A 132 4.81 -2.10 9.06
N ILE A 133 3.52 -2.16 9.40
CA ILE A 133 2.64 -3.30 9.10
C ILE A 133 1.55 -2.82 8.16
N CYS A 134 1.33 -3.55 7.05
CA CYS A 134 0.23 -3.34 6.12
C CYS A 134 -0.84 -4.39 6.35
N THR A 135 -2.09 -3.97 6.59
CA THR A 135 -3.17 -4.88 6.98
C THR A 135 -4.56 -4.35 6.63
N ASP A 136 -5.54 -5.26 6.53
CA ASP A 136 -6.96 -4.91 6.43
C ASP A 136 -7.58 -4.51 7.78
N TYR A 137 -6.83 -4.73 8.89
CA TYR A 137 -7.33 -4.49 10.25
C TYR A 137 -6.43 -3.52 11.04
N PRO A 138 -6.06 -2.34 10.49
CA PRO A 138 -5.15 -1.42 11.18
C PRO A 138 -5.66 -0.97 12.57
N TYR A 139 -6.98 -0.95 12.79
CA TYR A 139 -7.54 -0.58 14.08
C TYR A 139 -7.11 -1.50 15.25
N LEU A 140 -6.66 -2.73 14.94
CA LEU A 140 -6.18 -3.67 15.97
C LEU A 140 -4.77 -3.35 16.47
N LEU A 141 -4.05 -2.47 15.77
CA LEU A 141 -2.67 -2.10 16.08
C LEU A 141 -2.54 -0.74 16.80
N ASN A 142 -3.66 -0.09 17.03
CA ASN A 142 -3.69 1.20 17.76
C ASN A 142 -3.56 1.02 19.28
#